data_24c576c044488a542993882df401f9f4
#
_entry.id   24c576c044488a542993882df401f9f4
#
_cell.length_a   1.000
_cell.length_b   1.000
_cell.length_c   1.000
_cell.angle_alpha   90.00
_cell.angle_beta   90.00
_cell.angle_gamma   90.00
#
_symmetry.space_group_name_H-M   'P 1'
#
loop_
_entity.id
_entity.type
_entity.pdbx_description
1 polymer ?
#
loop_
_entity_poly.entity_id
_entity_poly.type
_entity_poly.pdbx_seq_one_letter_code
_entity_poly.pdbx_strand_id
1 'polypeptide(L)'
;MLLGIFALSAVAVAGREVSSDLDTFELMLYRSLLGVPVVWALARWRGEALKTERLPLHLLRNVFHFTAQNLWFYALALIPLAQVFALEFTTPIWVVLLAPLALREPLTRVGLIAVLLGFLGILVIVRPGLVPLELAHGATLLSALGFAGTVLSTKLLSGTENTFRVLFYMTLMQSGLALLCAAPGGIALPVAANLPWILVLGLCGIGAHFCITQALRLAPASVVSPLDFVRLPLIAVVGMVLYGEPIEWAVFAGGALIVVGNLLNIRGQRSAS
;
A
#
# COMPACT_ATOMS: atom_id res chain seq x y z
N MET A 1 0.47 -14.43 2.80
CA MET A 1 -0.19 -13.15 3.20
C MET A 1 0.13 -12.73 4.64
N LEU A 2 -0.02 -13.56 5.69
CA LEU A 2 0.25 -13.13 7.08
C LEU A 2 1.62 -12.47 7.26
N LEU A 3 2.69 -13.07 6.75
CA LEU A 3 4.03 -12.47 6.78
C LEU A 3 4.06 -11.07 6.11
N GLY A 4 3.35 -10.91 4.99
CA GLY A 4 3.22 -9.60 4.32
C GLY A 4 2.49 -8.56 5.18
N ILE A 5 1.45 -8.97 5.92
CA ILE A 5 0.68 -8.10 6.84
C ILE A 5 1.59 -7.59 7.96
N PHE A 6 2.34 -8.46 8.61
CA PHE A 6 3.31 -8.04 9.64
C PHE A 6 4.40 -7.14 9.06
N ALA A 7 4.92 -7.46 7.88
CA ALA A 7 5.92 -6.65 7.22
C ALA A 7 5.41 -5.24 6.88
N LEU A 8 4.17 -5.11 6.36
CA LEU A 8 3.54 -3.80 6.10
C LEU A 8 3.28 -3.01 7.38
N SER A 9 2.91 -3.67 8.49
CA SER A 9 2.75 -3.00 9.77
C SER A 9 4.09 -2.46 10.29
N ALA A 10 5.17 -3.24 10.15
CA ALA A 10 6.52 -2.79 10.47
C ALA A 10 6.97 -1.61 9.59
N VAL A 11 6.61 -1.60 8.29
CA VAL A 11 6.85 -0.46 7.39
C VAL A 11 6.14 0.80 7.87
N ALA A 12 4.91 0.69 8.38
CA ALA A 12 4.17 1.85 8.89
C ALA A 12 4.84 2.46 10.12
N VAL A 13 5.19 1.61 11.10
CA VAL A 13 5.90 2.05 12.31
C VAL A 13 7.24 2.70 11.93
N ALA A 14 8.05 2.01 11.14
CA ALA A 14 9.36 2.52 10.73
C ALA A 14 9.24 3.82 9.90
N GLY A 15 8.23 3.93 9.05
CA GLY A 15 7.95 5.16 8.30
C GLY A 15 7.63 6.34 9.20
N ARG A 16 6.81 6.11 10.24
CA ARG A 16 6.45 7.14 11.21
C ARG A 16 7.66 7.59 12.06
N GLU A 17 8.48 6.64 12.50
CA GLU A 17 9.69 6.94 13.28
C GLU A 17 10.69 7.82 12.51
N VAL A 18 10.86 7.55 11.21
CA VAL A 18 11.83 8.28 10.37
C VAL A 18 11.26 9.60 9.83
N SER A 19 9.94 9.76 9.80
CA SER A 19 9.28 10.94 9.22
C SER A 19 9.50 12.24 10.00
N SER A 20 10.07 12.18 11.21
CA SER A 20 10.50 13.37 11.98
C SER A 20 11.76 14.01 11.41
N ASP A 21 12.63 13.26 10.74
CA ASP A 21 13.97 13.68 10.32
C ASP A 21 14.15 13.69 8.81
N LEU A 22 13.38 12.86 8.09
CA LEU A 22 13.44 12.73 6.63
C LEU A 22 12.06 13.01 6.03
N ASP A 23 12.06 13.70 4.90
CA ASP A 23 10.82 13.85 4.13
C ASP A 23 10.41 12.54 3.43
N THR A 24 9.23 12.53 2.83
CA THR A 24 8.69 11.30 2.22
C THR A 24 9.50 10.86 0.99
N PHE A 25 10.12 11.79 0.27
CA PHE A 25 10.94 11.46 -0.91
C PHE A 25 12.27 10.86 -0.50
N GLU A 26 12.92 11.42 0.54
CA GLU A 26 14.16 10.90 1.12
C GLU A 26 13.94 9.50 1.72
N LEU A 27 12.83 9.31 2.44
CA LEU A 27 12.44 8.02 2.99
C LEU A 27 12.25 6.99 1.87
N MET A 28 11.56 7.37 0.78
CA MET A 28 11.39 6.53 -0.41
C MET A 28 12.74 6.25 -1.10
N LEU A 29 13.66 7.23 -1.13
CA LEU A 29 14.98 7.09 -1.72
C LEU A 29 15.81 6.04 -0.97
N TYR A 30 15.98 6.20 0.34
CA TYR A 30 16.82 5.32 1.13
C TYR A 30 16.33 3.88 1.18
N ARG A 31 15.02 3.69 1.38
CA ARG A 31 14.44 2.33 1.34
C ARG A 31 14.61 1.66 -0.03
N SER A 32 14.49 2.43 -1.12
CA SER A 32 14.58 1.88 -2.48
C SER A 32 16.01 1.61 -2.89
N LEU A 33 16.96 2.49 -2.54
CA LEU A 33 18.39 2.28 -2.74
C LEU A 33 18.89 1.01 -2.03
N LEU A 34 18.44 0.77 -0.79
CA LEU A 34 18.70 -0.49 -0.09
C LEU A 34 18.09 -1.68 -0.85
N GLY A 35 16.92 -1.49 -1.42
CA GLY A 35 16.18 -2.55 -2.11
C GLY A 35 16.84 -3.03 -3.39
N VAL A 36 17.46 -2.14 -4.18
CA VAL A 36 18.07 -2.51 -5.47
C VAL A 36 19.09 -3.64 -5.34
N PRO A 37 20.18 -3.51 -4.52
CA PRO A 37 21.17 -4.58 -4.39
C PRO A 37 20.59 -5.86 -3.77
N VAL A 38 19.67 -5.75 -2.80
CA VAL A 38 19.05 -6.91 -2.17
C VAL A 38 18.25 -7.73 -3.18
N VAL A 39 17.37 -7.08 -3.94
CA VAL A 39 16.54 -7.78 -4.95
C VAL A 39 17.40 -8.31 -6.09
N TRP A 40 18.40 -7.55 -6.53
CA TRP A 40 19.34 -7.99 -7.55
C TRP A 40 20.11 -9.25 -7.13
N ALA A 41 20.66 -9.26 -5.90
CA ALA A 41 21.40 -10.41 -5.37
C ALA A 41 20.51 -11.65 -5.22
N LEU A 42 19.26 -11.47 -4.71
CA LEU A 42 18.29 -12.56 -4.59
C LEU A 42 17.87 -13.12 -5.96
N ALA A 43 17.65 -12.25 -6.95
CA ALA A 43 17.31 -12.68 -8.32
C ALA A 43 18.47 -13.47 -8.93
N ARG A 44 19.72 -13.00 -8.77
CA ARG A 44 20.92 -13.70 -9.25
C ARG A 44 21.10 -15.05 -8.58
N TRP A 45 20.92 -15.11 -7.27
CA TRP A 45 21.00 -16.36 -6.53
C TRP A 45 19.94 -17.38 -6.96
N ARG A 46 18.74 -16.92 -7.32
CA ARG A 46 17.65 -17.76 -7.84
C ARG A 46 17.74 -18.07 -9.33
N GLY A 47 18.72 -17.53 -10.04
CA GLY A 47 18.84 -17.68 -11.50
C GLY A 47 17.74 -16.98 -12.29
N GLU A 48 17.07 -15.97 -11.69
CA GLU A 48 15.95 -15.28 -12.33
C GLU A 48 16.41 -14.16 -13.26
N ALA A 49 15.85 -14.11 -14.47
CA ALA A 49 16.16 -13.06 -15.44
C ALA A 49 15.43 -11.76 -15.08
N LEU A 50 16.15 -10.64 -15.12
CA LEU A 50 15.62 -9.29 -14.82
C LEU A 50 15.24 -8.48 -16.06
N LYS A 51 15.57 -8.96 -17.28
CA LYS A 51 15.18 -8.28 -18.53
C LYS A 51 13.67 -8.32 -18.72
N THR A 52 13.04 -7.16 -19.01
CA THR A 52 11.61 -7.03 -19.27
C THR A 52 11.36 -6.44 -20.66
N GLU A 53 10.24 -6.82 -21.25
CA GLU A 53 9.66 -6.18 -22.45
C GLU A 53 8.44 -5.29 -22.08
N ARG A 54 8.07 -5.23 -20.79
CA ARG A 54 6.92 -4.50 -20.26
C ARG A 54 7.31 -3.23 -19.52
N LEU A 55 8.40 -2.58 -19.91
CA LEU A 55 8.93 -1.39 -19.23
C LEU A 55 7.87 -0.27 -19.01
N PRO A 56 7.00 0.07 -19.99
CA PRO A 56 5.96 1.08 -19.78
C PRO A 56 4.97 0.69 -18.67
N LEU A 57 4.61 -0.60 -18.55
CA LEU A 57 3.70 -1.08 -17.52
C LEU A 57 4.37 -1.07 -16.14
N HIS A 58 5.66 -1.39 -16.06
CA HIS A 58 6.45 -1.20 -14.83
C HIS A 58 6.49 0.27 -14.43
N LEU A 59 6.71 1.18 -15.37
CA LEU A 59 6.73 2.62 -15.09
C LEU A 59 5.36 3.10 -14.58
N LEU A 60 4.28 2.75 -15.25
CA LEU A 60 2.91 3.09 -14.83
C LEU A 60 2.63 2.59 -13.40
N ARG A 61 2.94 1.32 -13.11
CA ARG A 61 2.81 0.72 -11.78
C ARG A 61 3.61 1.51 -10.74
N ASN A 62 4.83 1.91 -11.07
CA ASN A 62 5.71 2.59 -10.13
C ASN A 62 5.35 4.05 -9.92
N VAL A 63 4.79 4.74 -10.91
CA VAL A 63 4.20 6.08 -10.74
C VAL A 63 3.02 6.01 -9.78
N PHE A 64 2.07 5.09 -9.97
CA PHE A 64 0.97 4.88 -9.03
C PHE A 64 1.47 4.58 -7.61
N HIS A 65 2.41 3.64 -7.48
CA HIS A 65 2.92 3.24 -6.18
C HIS A 65 3.71 4.36 -5.50
N PHE A 66 4.57 5.05 -6.23
CA PHE A 66 5.39 6.15 -5.71
C PHE A 66 4.52 7.28 -5.17
N THR A 67 3.54 7.73 -5.97
CA THR A 67 2.60 8.77 -5.55
C THR A 67 1.79 8.33 -4.34
N ALA A 68 1.21 7.13 -4.38
CA ALA A 68 0.43 6.57 -3.28
C ALA A 68 1.25 6.47 -1.99
N GLN A 69 2.47 5.95 -2.08
CA GLN A 69 3.31 5.73 -0.92
C GLN A 69 3.78 7.04 -0.27
N ASN A 70 4.09 8.08 -1.07
CA ASN A 70 4.44 9.39 -0.53
C ASN A 70 3.25 10.03 0.20
N LEU A 71 2.05 10.01 -0.39
CA LEU A 71 0.83 10.49 0.24
C LEU A 71 0.51 9.72 1.53
N TRP A 72 0.75 8.43 1.53
CA TRP A 72 0.56 7.57 2.69
C TRP A 72 1.55 7.87 3.82
N PHE A 73 2.84 8.03 3.53
CA PHE A 73 3.84 8.44 4.53
C PHE A 73 3.56 9.84 5.07
N TYR A 74 3.13 10.77 4.21
CA TYR A 74 2.69 12.08 4.64
C TYR A 74 1.55 11.99 5.67
N ALA A 75 0.54 11.17 5.41
CA ALA A 75 -0.57 10.97 6.32
C ALA A 75 -0.16 10.26 7.62
N LEU A 76 0.73 9.25 7.54
CA LEU A 76 1.25 8.55 8.72
C LEU A 76 1.92 9.48 9.74
N ALA A 77 2.53 10.58 9.29
CA ALA A 77 3.16 11.56 10.16
C ALA A 77 2.16 12.48 10.87
N LEU A 78 0.94 12.62 10.36
CA LEU A 78 0.02 13.69 10.75
C LEU A 78 -1.25 13.21 11.47
N ILE A 79 -1.77 12.04 11.12
CA ILE A 79 -3.01 11.51 11.71
C ILE A 79 -2.78 10.13 12.34
N PRO A 80 -3.67 9.67 13.26
CA PRO A 80 -3.54 8.38 13.91
C PRO A 80 -3.42 7.22 12.93
N LEU A 81 -2.55 6.25 13.26
CA LEU A 81 -2.32 5.07 12.43
C LEU A 81 -3.62 4.35 12.07
N ALA A 82 -4.51 4.16 13.05
CA ALA A 82 -5.78 3.48 12.84
C ALA A 82 -6.65 4.19 11.80
N GLN A 83 -6.65 5.53 11.72
CA GLN A 83 -7.38 6.30 10.72
C GLN A 83 -6.74 6.14 9.33
N VAL A 84 -5.41 6.23 9.22
CA VAL A 84 -4.70 6.01 7.94
C VAL A 84 -5.06 4.65 7.37
N PHE A 85 -4.96 3.58 8.18
CA PHE A 85 -5.23 2.22 7.70
C PHE A 85 -6.70 2.01 7.37
N ALA A 86 -7.63 2.56 8.17
CA ALA A 86 -9.05 2.43 7.88
C ALA A 86 -9.42 3.10 6.54
N LEU A 87 -8.84 4.25 6.23
CA LEU A 87 -9.03 4.93 4.95
C LEU A 87 -8.30 4.24 3.79
N GLU A 88 -7.07 3.74 4.01
CA GLU A 88 -6.34 2.94 3.03
C GLU A 88 -7.13 1.69 2.61
N PHE A 89 -7.91 1.10 3.51
CA PHE A 89 -8.74 -0.07 3.22
C PHE A 89 -9.90 0.19 2.25
N THR A 90 -10.06 1.41 1.78
CA THR A 90 -10.88 1.70 0.61
C THR A 90 -10.23 1.25 -0.70
N THR A 91 -8.93 0.90 -0.71
CA THR A 91 -8.21 0.40 -1.89
C THR A 91 -8.98 -0.70 -2.65
N PRO A 92 -9.54 -1.76 -2.00
CA PRO A 92 -10.33 -2.76 -2.71
C PRO A 92 -11.58 -2.21 -3.40
N ILE A 93 -12.19 -1.14 -2.88
CA ILE A 93 -13.33 -0.46 -3.49
C ILE A 93 -12.90 0.12 -4.84
N TRP A 94 -11.78 0.83 -4.85
CA TRP A 94 -11.21 1.39 -6.07
C TRP A 94 -10.77 0.30 -7.05
N VAL A 95 -10.24 -0.84 -6.55
CA VAL A 95 -9.93 -2.00 -7.41
C VAL A 95 -11.19 -2.50 -8.10
N VAL A 96 -12.30 -2.68 -7.38
CA VAL A 96 -13.59 -3.13 -7.96
C VAL A 96 -14.11 -2.15 -9.01
N LEU A 97 -14.04 -0.85 -8.75
CA LEU A 97 -14.51 0.19 -9.67
C LEU A 97 -13.63 0.29 -10.93
N LEU A 98 -12.33 0.06 -10.82
CA LEU A 98 -11.38 0.21 -11.93
C LEU A 98 -11.12 -1.11 -12.67
N ALA A 99 -11.48 -2.27 -12.10
CA ALA A 99 -11.29 -3.58 -12.73
C ALA A 99 -11.93 -3.71 -14.11
N PRO A 100 -13.14 -3.18 -14.39
CA PRO A 100 -13.72 -3.20 -15.73
C PRO A 100 -12.83 -2.52 -16.78
N LEU A 101 -12.20 -1.41 -16.42
CA LEU A 101 -11.33 -0.64 -17.31
C LEU A 101 -9.96 -1.30 -17.50
N ALA A 102 -9.36 -1.80 -16.41
CA ALA A 102 -8.00 -2.30 -16.41
C ALA A 102 -7.90 -3.79 -16.77
N LEU A 103 -8.82 -4.61 -16.28
CA LEU A 103 -8.78 -6.08 -16.40
C LEU A 103 -9.93 -6.64 -17.25
N ARG A 104 -10.84 -5.79 -17.74
CA ARG A 104 -12.07 -6.18 -18.45
C ARG A 104 -12.99 -7.09 -17.64
N GLU A 105 -12.89 -7.01 -16.31
CA GLU A 105 -13.77 -7.74 -15.39
C GLU A 105 -15.09 -6.98 -15.22
N PRO A 106 -16.28 -7.62 -15.32
CA PRO A 106 -17.55 -6.92 -15.22
C PRO A 106 -17.81 -6.41 -13.80
N LEU A 107 -18.39 -5.20 -13.70
CA LEU A 107 -18.89 -4.68 -12.43
C LEU A 107 -20.17 -5.42 -12.03
N THR A 108 -20.13 -6.16 -10.93
CA THR A 108 -21.27 -6.94 -10.45
C THR A 108 -22.16 -6.14 -9.50
N ARG A 109 -23.43 -6.54 -9.34
CA ARG A 109 -24.34 -5.94 -8.34
C ARG A 109 -23.77 -6.04 -6.93
N VAL A 110 -23.11 -7.16 -6.61
CA VAL A 110 -22.46 -7.37 -5.31
C VAL A 110 -21.26 -6.43 -5.16
N GLY A 111 -20.49 -6.20 -6.23
CA GLY A 111 -19.43 -5.20 -6.25
C GLY A 111 -19.93 -3.78 -5.97
N LEU A 112 -21.09 -3.39 -6.54
CA LEU A 112 -21.70 -2.08 -6.25
C LEU A 112 -22.15 -1.96 -4.80
N ILE A 113 -22.74 -2.99 -4.21
CA ILE A 113 -23.09 -3.01 -2.77
C ILE A 113 -21.83 -2.87 -1.92
N ALA A 114 -20.75 -3.56 -2.28
CA ALA A 114 -19.46 -3.43 -1.57
C ALA A 114 -18.92 -1.99 -1.62
N VAL A 115 -19.01 -1.34 -2.78
CA VAL A 115 -18.64 0.08 -2.96
C VAL A 115 -19.48 0.98 -2.05
N LEU A 116 -20.79 0.81 -2.01
CA LEU A 116 -21.67 1.61 -1.15
C LEU A 116 -21.36 1.42 0.33
N LEU A 117 -21.18 0.19 0.79
CA LEU A 117 -20.79 -0.10 2.18
C LEU A 117 -19.42 0.52 2.51
N GLY A 118 -18.49 0.48 1.58
CA GLY A 118 -17.18 1.11 1.74
C GLY A 118 -17.27 2.62 1.89
N PHE A 119 -18.06 3.31 1.06
CA PHE A 119 -18.27 4.76 1.20
C PHE A 119 -18.98 5.12 2.50
N LEU A 120 -19.97 4.34 2.94
CA LEU A 120 -20.57 4.51 4.27
C LEU A 120 -19.53 4.37 5.39
N GLY A 121 -18.65 3.37 5.28
CA GLY A 121 -17.53 3.19 6.20
C GLY A 121 -16.61 4.40 6.26
N ILE A 122 -16.25 4.99 5.12
CA ILE A 122 -15.45 6.25 5.06
C ILE A 122 -16.18 7.38 5.81
N LEU A 123 -17.47 7.57 5.56
CA LEU A 123 -18.24 8.64 6.22
C LEU A 123 -18.29 8.46 7.75
N VAL A 124 -18.40 7.22 8.23
CA VAL A 124 -18.36 6.91 9.67
C VAL A 124 -17.00 7.21 10.28
N ILE A 125 -15.89 6.95 9.57
CA ILE A 125 -14.52 7.22 10.06
C ILE A 125 -14.24 8.72 10.06
N VAL A 126 -14.50 9.37 8.94
CA VAL A 126 -14.12 10.77 8.69
C VAL A 126 -15.06 11.74 9.43
N ARG A 127 -16.33 11.35 9.66
CA ARG A 127 -17.35 12.13 10.38
C ARG A 127 -17.40 13.59 9.91
N PRO A 128 -17.65 13.86 8.60
CA PRO A 128 -17.61 15.20 8.06
C PRO A 128 -18.58 16.11 8.81
N GLY A 129 -18.09 17.31 9.20
CA GLY A 129 -18.85 18.27 10.00
C GLY A 129 -18.80 18.07 11.53
N LEU A 130 -18.30 16.95 12.02
CA LEU A 130 -18.11 16.67 13.47
C LEU A 130 -16.63 16.75 13.86
N VAL A 131 -15.73 16.41 12.97
CA VAL A 131 -14.27 16.47 13.18
C VAL A 131 -13.67 17.29 12.03
N PRO A 132 -12.69 18.18 12.31
CA PRO A 132 -12.00 18.91 11.27
C PRO A 132 -11.38 17.96 10.25
N LEU A 133 -11.62 18.21 8.96
CA LEU A 133 -10.99 17.45 7.88
C LEU A 133 -9.60 18.01 7.64
N GLU A 134 -8.60 17.20 7.87
CA GLU A 134 -7.21 17.52 7.57
C GLU A 134 -6.85 17.07 6.14
N LEU A 135 -5.87 17.74 5.53
CA LEU A 135 -5.34 17.35 4.23
C LEU A 135 -4.83 15.88 4.23
N ALA A 136 -4.37 15.40 5.38
CA ALA A 136 -3.91 14.03 5.55
C ALA A 136 -5.00 12.97 5.29
N HIS A 137 -6.27 13.25 5.62
CA HIS A 137 -7.39 12.35 5.29
C HIS A 137 -7.58 12.26 3.77
N GLY A 138 -7.55 13.41 3.07
CA GLY A 138 -7.62 13.45 1.60
C GLY A 138 -6.42 12.78 0.95
N ALA A 139 -5.22 12.99 1.47
CA ALA A 139 -4.00 12.33 1.01
C ALA A 139 -4.11 10.79 1.15
N THR A 140 -4.65 10.29 2.27
CA THR A 140 -4.86 8.86 2.47
C THR A 140 -5.86 8.27 1.48
N LEU A 141 -6.98 8.92 1.22
CA LEU A 141 -7.96 8.46 0.22
C LEU A 141 -7.36 8.45 -1.19
N LEU A 142 -6.58 9.47 -1.54
CA LEU A 142 -5.88 9.51 -2.83
C LEU A 142 -4.78 8.45 -2.90
N SER A 143 -4.09 8.16 -1.80
CA SER A 143 -3.13 7.07 -1.74
C SER A 143 -3.80 5.71 -1.97
N ALA A 144 -4.98 5.47 -1.39
CA ALA A 144 -5.75 4.26 -1.60
C ALA A 144 -6.13 4.04 -3.08
N LEU A 145 -6.50 5.12 -3.79
CA LEU A 145 -6.73 5.08 -5.24
C LEU A 145 -5.44 4.73 -6.01
N GLY A 146 -4.31 5.33 -5.65
CA GLY A 146 -3.02 5.01 -6.26
C GLY A 146 -2.56 3.57 -5.94
N PHE A 147 -2.81 3.06 -4.75
CA PHE A 147 -2.56 1.65 -4.42
C PHE A 147 -3.47 0.71 -5.23
N ALA A 148 -4.71 1.08 -5.51
CA ALA A 148 -5.56 0.32 -6.42
C ALA A 148 -4.96 0.23 -7.82
N GLY A 149 -4.48 1.35 -8.37
CA GLY A 149 -3.73 1.38 -9.64
C GLY A 149 -2.48 0.48 -9.60
N THR A 150 -1.77 0.47 -8.48
CA THR A 150 -0.62 -0.42 -8.23
C THR A 150 -1.01 -1.89 -8.24
N VAL A 151 -2.10 -2.27 -7.55
CA VAL A 151 -2.62 -3.65 -7.50
C VAL A 151 -3.01 -4.13 -8.89
N LEU A 152 -3.78 -3.34 -9.63
CA LEU A 152 -4.24 -3.68 -10.98
C LEU A 152 -3.06 -3.82 -11.95
N SER A 153 -2.11 -2.88 -11.93
CA SER A 153 -0.90 -2.95 -12.75
C SER A 153 -0.01 -4.14 -12.38
N THR A 154 0.10 -4.47 -11.07
CA THR A 154 0.83 -5.65 -10.61
C THR A 154 0.14 -6.93 -11.06
N LYS A 155 -1.20 -6.97 -11.05
CA LYS A 155 -1.97 -8.11 -11.58
C LYS A 155 -1.69 -8.33 -13.07
N LEU A 156 -1.68 -7.27 -13.88
CA LEU A 156 -1.33 -7.34 -15.30
C LEU A 156 0.11 -7.82 -15.52
N LEU A 157 1.07 -7.35 -14.72
CA LEU A 157 2.47 -7.80 -14.79
C LEU A 157 2.62 -9.26 -14.37
N SER A 158 1.87 -9.71 -13.35
CA SER A 158 2.01 -11.05 -12.78
C SER A 158 1.71 -12.19 -13.76
N GLY A 159 1.03 -11.90 -14.87
CA GLY A 159 0.77 -12.86 -15.94
C GLY A 159 1.97 -13.13 -16.86
N THR A 160 2.94 -12.21 -16.93
CA THR A 160 4.07 -12.27 -17.87
C THR A 160 5.44 -12.09 -17.21
N GLU A 161 5.48 -11.52 -16.00
CA GLU A 161 6.70 -11.18 -15.29
C GLU A 161 6.90 -12.06 -14.05
N ASN A 162 8.15 -12.44 -13.74
CA ASN A 162 8.46 -13.07 -12.47
C ASN A 162 8.47 -12.05 -11.32
N THR A 163 8.30 -12.51 -10.09
CA THR A 163 8.22 -11.65 -8.91
C THR A 163 9.49 -10.82 -8.69
N PHE A 164 10.67 -11.39 -8.89
CA PHE A 164 11.94 -10.67 -8.71
C PHE A 164 12.08 -9.54 -9.72
N ARG A 165 11.59 -9.72 -10.94
CA ARG A 165 11.57 -8.69 -11.97
C ARG A 165 10.67 -7.51 -11.56
N VAL A 166 9.45 -7.80 -11.08
CA VAL A 166 8.53 -6.77 -10.57
C VAL A 166 9.17 -5.98 -9.42
N LEU A 167 9.80 -6.67 -8.47
CA LEU A 167 10.46 -6.03 -7.32
C LEU A 167 11.72 -5.23 -7.74
N PHE A 168 12.50 -5.75 -8.68
CA PHE A 168 13.70 -5.06 -9.18
C PHE A 168 13.34 -3.73 -9.83
N TYR A 169 12.39 -3.74 -10.77
CA TYR A 169 11.92 -2.49 -11.40
C TYR A 169 11.18 -1.58 -10.41
N MET A 170 10.54 -2.14 -9.37
CA MET A 170 9.99 -1.32 -8.29
C MET A 170 11.09 -0.54 -7.58
N THR A 171 12.10 -1.22 -7.06
CA THR A 171 13.16 -0.56 -6.29
C THR A 171 13.99 0.38 -7.16
N LEU A 172 14.33 -0.02 -8.39
CA LEU A 172 15.12 0.79 -9.32
C LEU A 172 14.38 2.07 -9.75
N MET A 173 13.13 1.95 -10.21
CA MET A 173 12.36 3.11 -10.67
C MET A 173 12.00 4.06 -9.52
N GLN A 174 11.68 3.51 -8.34
CA GLN A 174 11.39 4.35 -7.18
C GLN A 174 12.62 5.06 -6.65
N SER A 175 13.82 4.46 -6.73
CA SER A 175 15.07 5.18 -6.44
C SER A 175 15.26 6.37 -7.37
N GLY A 176 15.01 6.19 -8.68
CA GLY A 176 15.10 7.27 -9.66
C GLY A 176 14.07 8.38 -9.43
N LEU A 177 12.79 8.01 -9.23
CA LEU A 177 11.72 8.98 -8.96
C LEU A 177 11.97 9.74 -7.65
N ALA A 178 12.38 9.05 -6.60
CA ALA A 178 12.66 9.64 -5.31
C ALA A 178 13.87 10.60 -5.38
N LEU A 179 14.93 10.21 -6.10
CA LEU A 179 16.09 11.06 -6.33
C LEU A 179 15.69 12.34 -7.08
N LEU A 180 14.87 12.23 -8.13
CA LEU A 180 14.40 13.38 -8.90
C LEU A 180 13.56 14.34 -8.06
N CYS A 181 12.73 13.82 -7.12
CA CYS A 181 11.88 14.64 -6.26
C CYS A 181 12.64 15.22 -5.07
N ALA A 182 13.57 14.48 -4.47
CA ALA A 182 14.35 14.95 -3.30
C ALA A 182 15.50 15.92 -3.69
N ALA A 183 16.12 15.74 -4.85
CA ALA A 183 17.31 16.51 -5.25
C ALA A 183 17.14 18.05 -5.22
N PRO A 184 16.00 18.63 -5.63
CA PRO A 184 15.84 20.09 -5.62
C PRO A 184 15.87 20.72 -4.23
N GLY A 185 15.43 20.00 -3.18
CA GLY A 185 15.44 20.45 -1.78
C GLY A 185 16.76 20.20 -1.05
N GLY A 186 17.67 19.47 -1.67
CA GLY A 186 18.80 18.86 -1.01
C GLY A 186 18.42 17.52 -0.38
N ILE A 187 19.36 16.61 -0.24
CA ILE A 187 19.11 15.27 0.34
C ILE A 187 19.75 15.23 1.72
N ALA A 188 18.90 15.18 2.76
CA ALA A 188 19.39 15.02 4.13
C ALA A 188 19.97 13.62 4.32
N LEU A 189 21.11 13.53 4.98
CA LEU A 189 21.68 12.24 5.36
C LEU A 189 20.99 11.71 6.62
N PRO A 190 20.62 10.43 6.64
CA PRO A 190 19.97 9.85 7.80
C PRO A 190 20.94 9.84 9.00
N VAL A 191 20.43 10.25 10.15
CA VAL A 191 21.20 10.13 11.40
C VAL A 191 21.31 8.65 11.80
N ALA A 192 22.31 8.31 12.62
CA ALA A 192 22.58 6.92 13.01
C ALA A 192 21.35 6.23 13.66
N ALA A 193 20.54 6.98 14.40
CA ALA A 193 19.30 6.48 15.01
C ALA A 193 18.25 6.02 13.99
N ASN A 194 18.25 6.57 12.77
CA ASN A 194 17.30 6.22 11.72
C ASN A 194 17.71 4.97 10.92
N LEU A 195 18.98 4.56 10.99
CA LEU A 195 19.49 3.44 10.18
C LEU A 195 18.73 2.12 10.43
N PRO A 196 18.41 1.70 11.68
CA PRO A 196 17.61 0.49 11.92
C PRO A 196 16.23 0.57 11.28
N TRP A 197 15.57 1.73 11.36
CA TRP A 197 14.25 1.94 10.79
C TRP A 197 14.27 1.93 9.26
N ILE A 198 15.29 2.50 8.64
CA ILE A 198 15.50 2.43 7.18
C ILE A 198 15.72 0.98 6.72
N LEU A 199 16.46 0.18 7.49
CA LEU A 199 16.61 -1.26 7.22
C LEU A 199 15.27 -1.98 7.30
N VAL A 200 14.46 -1.72 8.34
CA VAL A 200 13.11 -2.27 8.46
C VAL A 200 12.24 -1.85 7.27
N LEU A 201 12.22 -0.55 6.92
CA LEU A 201 11.50 -0.03 5.76
C LEU A 201 11.87 -0.76 4.46
N GLY A 202 13.16 -0.90 4.19
CA GLY A 202 13.64 -1.53 2.96
C GLY A 202 13.35 -3.03 2.93
N LEU A 203 13.75 -3.77 3.95
CA LEU A 203 13.62 -5.25 3.98
C LEU A 203 12.17 -5.70 4.14
N CYS A 204 11.43 -5.11 5.07
CA CYS A 204 10.01 -5.42 5.24
C CYS A 204 9.19 -4.97 4.02
N GLY A 205 9.52 -3.82 3.41
CA GLY A 205 8.89 -3.37 2.18
C GLY A 205 9.07 -4.37 1.03
N ILE A 206 10.29 -4.86 0.80
CA ILE A 206 10.57 -5.89 -0.21
C ILE A 206 9.80 -7.18 0.12
N GLY A 207 9.86 -7.64 1.37
CA GLY A 207 9.20 -8.86 1.82
C GLY A 207 7.69 -8.79 1.64
N ALA A 208 7.07 -7.66 2.00
CA ALA A 208 5.65 -7.42 1.82
C ALA A 208 5.24 -7.45 0.34
N HIS A 209 5.95 -6.70 -0.51
CA HIS A 209 5.67 -6.67 -1.94
C HIS A 209 5.94 -8.01 -2.62
N PHE A 210 6.93 -8.78 -2.16
CA PHE A 210 7.12 -10.16 -2.60
C PHE A 210 5.89 -11.00 -2.29
N CYS A 211 5.40 -10.98 -1.05
CA CYS A 211 4.21 -11.73 -0.63
C CYS A 211 2.96 -11.32 -1.43
N ILE A 212 2.74 -10.01 -1.63
CA ILE A 212 1.60 -9.48 -2.39
C ILE A 212 1.68 -9.89 -3.86
N THR A 213 2.86 -9.74 -4.49
CA THR A 213 3.04 -10.10 -5.91
C THR A 213 2.82 -11.60 -6.11
N GLN A 214 3.32 -12.45 -5.20
CA GLN A 214 3.08 -13.89 -5.26
C GLN A 214 1.60 -14.22 -5.06
N ALA A 215 0.92 -13.56 -4.12
CA ALA A 215 -0.50 -13.77 -3.90
C ALA A 215 -1.32 -13.39 -5.14
N LEU A 216 -1.01 -12.27 -5.81
CA LEU A 216 -1.67 -11.81 -7.04
C LEU A 216 -1.40 -12.72 -8.26
N ARG A 217 -0.32 -13.49 -8.24
CA ARG A 217 -0.09 -14.55 -9.25
C ARG A 217 -1.02 -15.74 -9.06
N LEU A 218 -1.33 -16.06 -7.81
CA LEU A 218 -2.09 -17.26 -7.42
C LEU A 218 -3.61 -17.01 -7.33
N ALA A 219 -4.04 -15.76 -7.17
CA ALA A 219 -5.44 -15.42 -6.96
C ALA A 219 -5.83 -14.08 -7.60
N PRO A 220 -7.13 -13.82 -7.86
CA PRO A 220 -7.63 -12.53 -8.32
C PRO A 220 -7.31 -11.40 -7.33
N ALA A 221 -7.14 -10.17 -7.87
CA ALA A 221 -6.86 -8.99 -7.07
C ALA A 221 -7.97 -8.71 -6.04
N SER A 222 -9.21 -8.94 -6.41
CA SER A 222 -10.40 -8.82 -5.57
C SER A 222 -10.47 -9.78 -4.37
N VAL A 223 -9.68 -10.86 -4.40
CA VAL A 223 -9.54 -11.81 -3.29
C VAL A 223 -8.33 -11.47 -2.42
N VAL A 224 -7.22 -11.08 -3.05
CA VAL A 224 -5.95 -10.81 -2.35
C VAL A 224 -6.03 -9.52 -1.55
N SER A 225 -6.58 -8.46 -2.13
CA SER A 225 -6.61 -7.12 -1.51
C SER A 225 -7.36 -7.09 -0.16
N PRO A 226 -8.54 -7.71 0.01
CA PRO A 226 -9.24 -7.71 1.30
C PRO A 226 -8.58 -8.49 2.43
N LEU A 227 -7.63 -9.39 2.13
CA LEU A 227 -6.92 -10.12 3.18
C LEU A 227 -6.09 -9.19 4.08
N ASP A 228 -5.82 -7.99 3.60
CA ASP A 228 -5.06 -6.98 4.32
C ASP A 228 -5.82 -6.37 5.52
N PHE A 229 -7.14 -6.53 5.59
CA PHE A 229 -7.96 -5.99 6.68
C PHE A 229 -7.61 -6.52 8.07
N VAL A 230 -7.00 -7.70 8.16
CA VAL A 230 -6.48 -8.23 9.42
C VAL A 230 -5.46 -7.27 10.07
N ARG A 231 -4.88 -6.39 9.27
CA ARG A 231 -3.92 -5.38 9.73
C ARG A 231 -4.55 -4.28 10.59
N LEU A 232 -5.84 -3.95 10.42
CA LEU A 232 -6.48 -2.86 11.16
C LEU A 232 -6.44 -3.03 12.68
N PRO A 233 -6.92 -4.14 13.26
CA PRO A 233 -6.86 -4.32 14.70
C PRO A 233 -5.41 -4.36 15.22
N LEU A 234 -4.49 -4.94 14.45
CA LEU A 234 -3.08 -4.99 14.80
C LEU A 234 -2.49 -3.58 14.90
N ILE A 235 -2.71 -2.74 13.89
CA ILE A 235 -2.13 -1.39 13.85
C ILE A 235 -2.79 -0.44 14.85
N ALA A 236 -4.08 -0.63 15.16
CA ALA A 236 -4.77 0.14 16.21
C ALA A 236 -4.15 -0.14 17.58
N VAL A 237 -3.83 -1.41 17.89
CA VAL A 237 -3.11 -1.76 19.13
C VAL A 237 -1.69 -1.18 19.11
N VAL A 238 -0.99 -1.24 18.00
CA VAL A 238 0.35 -0.64 17.85
C VAL A 238 0.30 0.87 18.06
N GLY A 239 -0.66 1.58 17.46
CA GLY A 239 -0.86 3.02 17.63
C GLY A 239 -1.13 3.40 19.10
N MET A 240 -1.98 2.62 19.78
CA MET A 240 -2.26 2.83 21.20
C MET A 240 -1.00 2.60 22.07
N VAL A 241 -0.28 1.52 21.86
CA VAL A 241 0.84 1.11 22.72
C VAL A 241 2.08 1.97 22.49
N LEU A 242 2.44 2.26 21.23
CA LEU A 242 3.67 2.99 20.90
C LEU A 242 3.48 4.51 20.89
N TYR A 243 2.30 4.99 20.50
CA TYR A 243 2.06 6.43 20.28
C TYR A 243 0.99 7.03 21.19
N GLY A 244 0.38 6.24 22.08
CA GLY A 244 -0.69 6.71 22.96
C GLY A 244 -1.95 7.14 22.20
N GLU A 245 -2.17 6.64 20.99
CA GLU A 245 -3.31 7.01 20.15
C GLU A 245 -4.63 6.51 20.77
N PRO A 246 -5.69 7.33 20.77
CA PRO A 246 -6.97 6.90 21.30
C PRO A 246 -7.61 5.83 20.40
N ILE A 247 -8.24 4.84 21.01
CA ILE A 247 -9.07 3.88 20.29
C ILE A 247 -10.43 4.53 20.00
N GLU A 248 -10.64 4.91 18.74
CA GLU A 248 -11.90 5.50 18.30
C GLU A 248 -12.86 4.44 17.76
N TRP A 249 -14.02 4.31 18.39
CA TRP A 249 -15.06 3.37 17.95
C TRP A 249 -15.52 3.60 16.49
N ALA A 250 -15.50 4.85 16.03
CA ALA A 250 -15.84 5.18 14.66
C ALA A 250 -14.90 4.52 13.64
N VAL A 251 -13.59 4.40 13.95
CA VAL A 251 -12.62 3.70 13.11
C VAL A 251 -12.97 2.22 12.99
N PHE A 252 -13.33 1.57 14.11
CA PHE A 252 -13.72 0.16 14.09
C PHE A 252 -15.06 -0.07 13.40
N ALA A 253 -16.06 0.78 13.66
CA ALA A 253 -17.38 0.68 13.04
C ALA A 253 -17.31 0.90 11.52
N GLY A 254 -16.62 1.96 11.08
CA GLY A 254 -16.44 2.23 9.64
C GLY A 254 -15.55 1.19 8.97
N GLY A 255 -14.47 0.75 9.64
CA GLY A 255 -13.63 -0.35 9.17
C GLY A 255 -14.41 -1.66 9.01
N ALA A 256 -15.31 -1.99 9.95
CA ALA A 256 -16.17 -3.16 9.85
C ALA A 256 -17.10 -3.09 8.62
N LEU A 257 -17.70 -1.91 8.31
CA LEU A 257 -18.51 -1.72 7.11
C LEU A 257 -17.70 -1.97 5.83
N ILE A 258 -16.48 -1.45 5.77
CA ILE A 258 -15.56 -1.66 4.63
C ILE A 258 -15.24 -3.15 4.49
N VAL A 259 -14.90 -3.83 5.60
CA VAL A 259 -14.60 -5.27 5.62
C VAL A 259 -15.79 -6.09 5.15
N VAL A 260 -16.99 -5.82 5.67
CA VAL A 260 -18.23 -6.53 5.26
C VAL A 260 -18.48 -6.35 3.77
N GLY A 261 -18.39 -5.12 3.25
CA GLY A 261 -18.52 -4.86 1.82
C GLY A 261 -17.56 -5.70 0.98
N ASN A 262 -16.30 -5.75 1.37
CA ASN A 262 -15.28 -6.52 0.65
C ASN A 262 -15.48 -8.04 0.75
N LEU A 263 -15.90 -8.55 1.92
CA LEU A 263 -16.23 -9.98 2.08
C LEU A 263 -17.42 -10.39 1.21
N LEU A 264 -18.46 -9.54 1.11
CA LEU A 264 -19.59 -9.76 0.21
C LEU A 264 -19.13 -9.82 -1.24
N ASN A 265 -18.25 -8.91 -1.68
CA ASN A 265 -17.70 -8.92 -3.03
C ASN A 265 -16.95 -10.23 -3.34
N ILE A 266 -16.10 -10.71 -2.42
CA ILE A 266 -15.37 -11.98 -2.59
C ILE A 266 -16.36 -13.17 -2.76
N ARG A 267 -17.40 -13.22 -1.91
CA ARG A 267 -18.40 -14.29 -2.00
C ARG A 267 -19.19 -14.24 -3.31
N GLY A 268 -19.58 -13.03 -3.74
CA GLY A 268 -20.30 -12.84 -4.99
C GLY A 268 -19.50 -13.27 -6.23
N GLN A 269 -18.20 -13.06 -6.24
CA GLN A 269 -17.34 -13.49 -7.34
C GLN A 269 -17.17 -15.01 -7.40
N ARG A 270 -17.10 -15.70 -6.25
CA ARG A 270 -17.02 -17.18 -6.20
C ARG A 270 -18.30 -17.86 -6.69
N SER A 271 -19.45 -17.20 -6.59
CA SER A 271 -20.73 -17.75 -7.05
C SER A 271 -20.97 -17.51 -8.54
N ALA A 272 -20.16 -16.68 -9.20
CA ALA A 272 -20.27 -16.35 -10.62
C ALA A 272 -19.20 -17.05 -11.49
N SER A 273 -18.21 -17.70 -10.87
CA SER A 273 -17.20 -18.57 -11.50
C SER A 273 -17.63 -20.04 -11.40
#